data_678880890d5fca7a665b43423d371c18
#
_entry.id   678880890d5fca7a665b43423d371c18
#
_cell.length_a   1.000
_cell.length_b   1.000
_cell.length_c   1.000
_cell.angle_alpha   90.00
_cell.angle_beta   90.00
_cell.angle_gamma   90.00
#
_symmetry.space_group_name_H-M   'P 1'
#
loop_
_entity.id
_entity.type
_entity.pdbx_description
1 polymer ?
#
loop_
_entity_poly.entity_id
_entity_poly.type
_entity_poly.pdbx_seq_one_letter_code
_entity_poly.pdbx_strand_id
1 'polypeptide(L)'
;MSATEPMIVAEGVSRVFGTREREALAMLAAGEDRAAILARTGTLVALNAVDLRVDEGELLVVMGLSGSGKSTLLRCLNRLVEPSRGTVRVAGREGTRMGARELREFRRRTFGMVFQHFALFPHRTVLENVEFGLEVQGIARAARRRAAEEALGLVGLAGWEDKRLSQLSGGMKQRAGLARALAADAAVLLMDEAFSALDPLIRRDMQGELVALQRRLRKTIVFVSHDLEEAIALGGRIALMKDGAVVQDGTAEGIVAAPATPYVERFVEHVDPAAVLRVGTLVDRGTSAARAGDARPGTPVVGPDGRLLGRAAAGGAVVACAGLDAGATLREALPVLAAEPDGVPVVDGAGRYLGVLRRTAALNALARRVPPPAEASPWTSPSPASPSTTSATPPSTGSPRMEPVLPAS
;
A
#
# COMPACT_ATOMS: atom_id res chain seq x y z
N MET A 1 -22.37 14.36 -13.59
CA MET A 1 -20.89 14.47 -13.48
C MET A 1 -20.33 13.72 -14.66
N SER A 2 -19.66 14.39 -15.59
CA SER A 2 -18.99 13.73 -16.73
C SER A 2 -17.90 12.83 -16.16
N ALA A 3 -17.96 11.54 -16.48
CA ALA A 3 -16.90 10.61 -16.09
C ALA A 3 -15.61 11.07 -16.78
N THR A 4 -14.65 11.54 -16.01
CA THR A 4 -13.33 11.91 -16.51
C THR A 4 -12.69 10.64 -17.04
N GLU A 5 -12.13 10.68 -18.25
CA GLU A 5 -11.45 9.52 -18.84
C GLU A 5 -10.24 9.15 -17.96
N PRO A 6 -10.06 7.87 -17.59
CA PRO A 6 -8.93 7.46 -16.76
C PRO A 6 -7.59 7.79 -17.41
N MET A 7 -6.61 8.22 -16.62
CA MET A 7 -5.24 8.47 -17.09
C MET A 7 -4.57 7.22 -17.64
N ILE A 8 -4.77 6.06 -16.97
CA ILE A 8 -4.22 4.77 -17.40
C ILE A 8 -5.33 3.74 -17.47
N VAL A 9 -5.40 3.00 -18.57
CA VAL A 9 -6.28 1.84 -18.76
C VAL A 9 -5.47 0.69 -19.32
N ALA A 10 -5.37 -0.38 -18.55
CA ALA A 10 -4.83 -1.68 -18.97
C ALA A 10 -6.00 -2.67 -19.06
N GLU A 11 -6.14 -3.36 -20.19
CA GLU A 11 -7.23 -4.30 -20.45
C GLU A 11 -6.66 -5.65 -20.90
N GLY A 12 -6.91 -6.69 -20.12
CA GLY A 12 -6.48 -8.07 -20.39
C GLY A 12 -4.97 -8.24 -20.55
N VAL A 13 -4.17 -7.41 -19.90
CA VAL A 13 -2.71 -7.37 -20.09
C VAL A 13 -2.09 -8.66 -19.56
N SER A 14 -1.50 -9.44 -20.49
CA SER A 14 -0.74 -10.65 -20.18
C SER A 14 0.68 -10.53 -20.69
N ARG A 15 1.64 -11.07 -19.92
CA ARG A 15 3.04 -11.14 -20.34
C ARG A 15 3.64 -12.49 -19.96
N VAL A 16 4.23 -13.14 -20.95
CA VAL A 16 4.99 -14.37 -20.76
C VAL A 16 6.43 -14.18 -21.26
N PHE A 17 7.38 -14.90 -20.67
CA PHE A 17 8.80 -14.87 -21.03
C PHE A 17 9.28 -16.27 -21.36
N GLY A 18 9.62 -16.51 -22.61
CA GLY A 18 10.10 -17.79 -23.10
C GLY A 18 9.93 -17.91 -24.60
N THR A 19 10.39 -19.02 -25.18
CA THR A 19 10.38 -19.27 -26.64
C THR A 19 9.04 -19.82 -27.13
N ARG A 20 8.25 -20.45 -26.23
CA ARG A 20 6.95 -21.10 -26.58
C ARG A 20 5.77 -20.22 -26.15
N GLU A 21 5.84 -18.91 -26.49
CA GLU A 21 4.88 -17.90 -26.06
C GLU A 21 3.43 -18.23 -26.45
N ARG A 22 3.19 -18.63 -27.71
CA ARG A 22 1.85 -18.94 -28.20
C ARG A 22 1.19 -20.09 -27.43
N GLU A 23 1.97 -21.16 -27.17
CA GLU A 23 1.50 -22.33 -26.44
C GLU A 23 1.20 -21.96 -24.97
N ALA A 24 2.12 -21.24 -24.31
CA ALA A 24 1.90 -20.78 -22.95
C ALA A 24 0.65 -19.90 -22.81
N LEU A 25 0.39 -19.01 -23.78
CA LEU A 25 -0.83 -18.18 -23.82
C LEU A 25 -2.10 -19.00 -24.08
N ALA A 26 -2.03 -20.07 -24.86
CA ALA A 26 -3.17 -20.96 -25.09
C ALA A 26 -3.51 -21.76 -23.83
N MET A 27 -2.49 -22.29 -23.14
CA MET A 27 -2.65 -22.99 -21.86
C MET A 27 -3.21 -22.05 -20.78
N LEU A 28 -2.69 -20.80 -20.72
CA LEU A 28 -3.18 -19.78 -19.79
C LEU A 28 -4.67 -19.45 -20.04
N ALA A 29 -5.08 -19.34 -21.31
CA ALA A 29 -6.47 -19.11 -21.68
C ALA A 29 -7.39 -20.31 -21.38
N ALA A 30 -6.83 -21.53 -21.32
CA ALA A 30 -7.50 -22.73 -20.88
C ALA A 30 -7.60 -22.86 -19.35
N GLY A 31 -7.03 -21.90 -18.59
CA GLY A 31 -7.05 -21.89 -17.13
C GLY A 31 -5.99 -22.78 -16.47
N GLU A 32 -4.98 -23.22 -17.24
CA GLU A 32 -3.90 -24.02 -16.65
C GLU A 32 -3.03 -23.19 -15.69
N ASP A 33 -2.54 -23.86 -14.65
CA ASP A 33 -1.70 -23.23 -13.62
C ASP A 33 -0.34 -22.80 -14.16
N ARG A 34 0.21 -21.70 -13.63
CA ARG A 34 1.50 -21.13 -14.04
C ARG A 34 2.68 -22.10 -13.89
N ALA A 35 2.68 -22.90 -12.83
CA ALA A 35 3.71 -23.91 -12.62
C ALA A 35 3.65 -25.03 -13.66
N ALA A 36 2.44 -25.47 -14.03
CA ALA A 36 2.21 -26.45 -15.09
C ALA A 36 2.66 -25.90 -16.45
N ILE A 37 2.33 -24.63 -16.77
CA ILE A 37 2.76 -23.96 -18.00
C ILE A 37 4.29 -23.89 -18.06
N LEU A 38 4.94 -23.47 -16.97
CA LEU A 38 6.40 -23.40 -16.90
C LEU A 38 7.05 -24.78 -17.10
N ALA A 39 6.54 -25.80 -16.43
CA ALA A 39 7.06 -27.16 -16.51
C ALA A 39 6.96 -27.75 -17.93
N ARG A 40 5.83 -27.49 -18.64
CA ARG A 40 5.57 -28.03 -19.99
C ARG A 40 6.26 -27.24 -21.08
N THR A 41 6.30 -25.91 -20.95
CA THR A 41 6.75 -25.02 -22.05
C THR A 41 8.10 -24.37 -21.80
N GLY A 42 8.62 -24.38 -20.57
CA GLY A 42 9.78 -23.57 -20.15
C GLY A 42 9.50 -22.06 -20.20
N THR A 43 8.22 -21.64 -20.30
CA THR A 43 7.81 -20.24 -20.45
C THR A 43 7.20 -19.73 -19.15
N LEU A 44 7.76 -18.67 -18.62
CA LEU A 44 7.30 -18.03 -17.38
C LEU A 44 6.10 -17.10 -17.67
N VAL A 45 4.99 -17.31 -16.99
CA VAL A 45 3.86 -16.37 -17.00
C VAL A 45 4.09 -15.29 -15.93
N ALA A 46 4.36 -14.07 -16.36
CA ALA A 46 4.58 -12.94 -15.46
C ALA A 46 3.30 -12.15 -15.18
N LEU A 47 2.45 -11.97 -16.19
CA LEU A 47 1.13 -11.33 -16.06
C LEU A 47 0.06 -12.21 -16.71
N ASN A 48 -1.11 -12.24 -16.07
CA ASN A 48 -2.27 -13.01 -16.50
C ASN A 48 -3.51 -12.11 -16.52
N ALA A 49 -3.94 -11.67 -17.71
CA ALA A 49 -5.16 -10.91 -17.97
C ALA A 49 -5.41 -9.79 -16.94
N VAL A 50 -4.41 -8.92 -16.72
CA VAL A 50 -4.52 -7.82 -15.77
C VAL A 50 -5.41 -6.73 -16.35
N ASP A 51 -6.48 -6.40 -15.63
CA ASP A 51 -7.29 -5.21 -15.83
C ASP A 51 -6.96 -4.20 -14.75
N LEU A 52 -6.67 -2.95 -15.16
CA LEU A 52 -6.31 -1.87 -14.25
C LEU A 52 -6.75 -0.52 -14.81
N ARG A 53 -7.32 0.31 -13.96
CA ARG A 53 -7.63 1.72 -14.28
C ARG A 53 -7.01 2.61 -13.24
N VAL A 54 -6.47 3.75 -13.67
CA VAL A 54 -5.91 4.78 -12.78
C VAL A 54 -6.42 6.12 -13.26
N ASP A 55 -7.07 6.86 -12.36
CA ASP A 55 -7.64 8.17 -12.68
C ASP A 55 -6.55 9.25 -12.70
N GLU A 56 -6.85 10.39 -13.33
CA GLU A 56 -5.94 11.53 -13.34
C GLU A 56 -5.73 12.07 -11.92
N GLY A 57 -4.47 12.29 -11.54
CA GLY A 57 -4.10 12.76 -10.20
C GLY A 57 -4.25 11.71 -9.10
N GLU A 58 -4.52 10.45 -9.44
CA GLU A 58 -4.59 9.35 -8.49
C GLU A 58 -3.21 8.83 -8.09
N LEU A 59 -3.07 8.38 -6.84
CA LEU A 59 -1.95 7.57 -6.37
C LEU A 59 -2.44 6.13 -6.22
N LEU A 60 -1.97 5.25 -7.11
CA LEU A 60 -2.21 3.81 -7.05
C LEU A 60 -0.98 3.09 -6.54
N VAL A 61 -1.14 2.26 -5.51
CA VAL A 61 -0.08 1.37 -5.02
C VAL A 61 -0.31 -0.04 -5.53
N VAL A 62 0.62 -0.56 -6.32
CA VAL A 62 0.60 -1.95 -6.80
C VAL A 62 1.40 -2.82 -5.84
N MET A 63 0.73 -3.75 -5.19
CA MET A 63 1.31 -4.57 -4.12
C MET A 63 1.30 -6.07 -4.43
N GLY A 64 2.02 -6.84 -3.63
CA GLY A 64 2.07 -8.30 -3.70
C GLY A 64 3.46 -8.85 -3.36
N LEU A 65 3.57 -10.15 -3.14
CA LEU A 65 4.83 -10.81 -2.83
C LEU A 65 5.83 -10.74 -4.00
N SER A 66 7.10 -11.09 -3.74
CA SER A 66 8.11 -11.21 -4.79
C SER A 66 7.62 -12.19 -5.88
N GLY A 67 7.85 -11.87 -7.16
CA GLY A 67 7.40 -12.71 -8.28
C GLY A 67 5.92 -12.60 -8.63
N SER A 68 5.12 -11.73 -7.98
CA SER A 68 3.69 -11.54 -8.32
C SER A 68 3.45 -10.77 -9.63
N GLY A 69 4.49 -10.19 -10.26
CA GLY A 69 4.38 -9.50 -11.55
C GLY A 69 4.37 -7.97 -11.49
N LYS A 70 4.46 -7.34 -10.32
CA LYS A 70 4.36 -5.88 -10.10
C LYS A 70 5.26 -5.04 -11.02
N SER A 71 6.57 -5.28 -10.97
CA SER A 71 7.54 -4.55 -11.82
C SER A 71 7.35 -4.84 -13.30
N THR A 72 6.86 -6.05 -13.65
CA THR A 72 6.50 -6.38 -15.04
C THR A 72 5.29 -5.58 -15.49
N LEU A 73 4.26 -5.47 -14.66
CA LEU A 73 3.09 -4.62 -14.93
C LEU A 73 3.51 -3.17 -15.13
N LEU A 74 4.29 -2.61 -14.19
CA LEU A 74 4.79 -1.24 -14.29
C LEU A 74 5.53 -0.98 -15.61
N ARG A 75 6.37 -1.94 -16.03
CA ARG A 75 7.12 -1.87 -17.30
C ARG A 75 6.25 -2.12 -18.54
N CYS A 76 5.13 -2.81 -18.41
CA CYS A 76 4.14 -2.94 -19.48
C CYS A 76 3.34 -1.64 -19.67
N LEU A 77 3.03 -0.90 -18.60
CA LEU A 77 2.31 0.37 -18.69
C LEU A 77 3.03 1.41 -19.55
N ASN A 78 4.35 1.47 -19.48
CA ASN A 78 5.16 2.34 -20.35
C ASN A 78 5.78 1.60 -21.54
N ARG A 79 5.40 0.34 -21.74
CA ARG A 79 5.87 -0.54 -22.80
C ARG A 79 7.41 -0.69 -22.88
N LEU A 80 8.11 -0.55 -21.73
CA LEU A 80 9.50 -1.03 -21.61
C LEU A 80 9.57 -2.55 -21.78
N VAL A 81 8.52 -3.24 -21.35
CA VAL A 81 8.25 -4.63 -21.66
C VAL A 81 7.00 -4.67 -22.52
N GLU A 82 7.10 -5.30 -23.70
CA GLU A 82 5.97 -5.48 -24.61
C GLU A 82 4.97 -6.45 -24.00
N PRO A 83 3.68 -6.12 -23.84
CA PRO A 83 2.66 -7.08 -23.47
C PRO A 83 2.54 -8.21 -24.52
N SER A 84 2.35 -9.43 -24.10
CA SER A 84 2.07 -10.58 -24.98
C SER A 84 0.63 -10.58 -25.47
N ARG A 85 -0.30 -10.05 -24.66
CA ARG A 85 -1.72 -9.82 -24.97
C ARG A 85 -2.24 -8.60 -24.21
N GLY A 86 -3.40 -8.13 -24.65
CA GLY A 86 -4.09 -7.00 -24.05
C GLY A 86 -3.65 -5.66 -24.59
N THR A 87 -4.24 -4.60 -24.05
CA THR A 87 -4.00 -3.23 -24.47
C THR A 87 -3.66 -2.34 -23.30
N VAL A 88 -2.83 -1.33 -23.54
CA VAL A 88 -2.51 -0.28 -22.56
C VAL A 88 -2.74 1.08 -23.20
N ARG A 89 -3.65 1.85 -22.63
CA ARG A 89 -3.90 3.25 -23.00
C ARG A 89 -3.46 4.16 -21.84
N VAL A 90 -2.79 5.26 -22.20
CA VAL A 90 -2.37 6.27 -21.23
C VAL A 90 -2.60 7.65 -21.82
N ALA A 91 -3.25 8.53 -21.07
CA ALA A 91 -3.70 9.83 -21.53
C ALA A 91 -4.47 9.74 -22.87
N GLY A 92 -5.42 8.81 -22.96
CA GLY A 92 -6.23 8.56 -24.15
C GLY A 92 -5.50 7.90 -25.34
N ARG A 93 -4.18 7.66 -25.26
CA ARG A 93 -3.36 7.13 -26.34
C ARG A 93 -3.04 5.65 -26.12
N GLU A 94 -3.28 4.81 -27.13
CA GLU A 94 -2.99 3.38 -27.08
C GLU A 94 -1.51 3.09 -27.36
N GLY A 95 -0.72 2.94 -26.29
CA GLY A 95 0.72 2.69 -26.35
C GLY A 95 1.10 1.39 -27.06
N THR A 96 0.25 0.36 -26.98
CA THR A 96 0.49 -0.99 -27.56
C THR A 96 0.54 -1.00 -29.09
N ARG A 97 -0.06 -0.01 -29.76
CA ARG A 97 -0.06 0.10 -31.23
C ARG A 97 0.99 1.05 -31.79
N MET A 98 1.69 1.81 -30.96
CA MET A 98 2.66 2.80 -31.41
C MET A 98 3.89 2.17 -32.04
N GLY A 99 4.36 2.73 -33.16
CA GLY A 99 5.65 2.41 -33.73
C GLY A 99 6.83 2.92 -32.87
N ALA A 100 8.04 2.44 -33.14
CA ALA A 100 9.21 2.69 -32.28
C ALA A 100 9.54 4.19 -32.11
N ARG A 101 9.36 5.04 -33.11
CA ARG A 101 9.61 6.48 -33.03
C ARG A 101 8.55 7.16 -32.17
N GLU A 102 7.30 6.88 -32.43
CA GLU A 102 6.16 7.41 -31.70
C GLU A 102 6.21 7.00 -30.22
N LEU A 103 6.51 5.73 -29.94
CA LEU A 103 6.65 5.19 -28.60
C LEU A 103 7.77 5.89 -27.80
N ARG A 104 8.93 6.18 -28.44
CA ARG A 104 10.00 6.94 -27.78
C ARG A 104 9.55 8.35 -27.37
N GLU A 105 8.86 9.05 -28.27
CA GLU A 105 8.33 10.38 -27.99
C GLU A 105 7.25 10.33 -26.92
N PHE A 106 6.34 9.36 -26.99
CA PHE A 106 5.31 9.13 -26.00
C PHE A 106 5.90 8.90 -24.60
N ARG A 107 6.91 8.02 -24.49
CA ARG A 107 7.60 7.78 -23.20
C ARG A 107 8.24 9.02 -22.63
N ARG A 108 8.92 9.81 -23.47
CA ARG A 108 9.65 11.02 -23.04
C ARG A 108 8.73 12.08 -22.45
N ARG A 109 7.51 12.20 -22.97
CA ARG A 109 6.56 13.26 -22.57
C ARG A 109 5.58 12.79 -21.50
N THR A 110 5.27 11.50 -21.45
CA THR A 110 4.18 11.00 -20.60
C THR A 110 4.67 10.45 -19.28
N PHE A 111 5.87 9.83 -19.25
CA PHE A 111 6.32 9.09 -18.09
C PHE A 111 7.59 9.65 -17.46
N GLY A 112 7.56 9.86 -16.14
CA GLY A 112 8.71 9.89 -15.26
C GLY A 112 8.89 8.55 -14.56
N MET A 113 10.12 8.07 -14.44
CA MET A 113 10.37 6.78 -13.75
C MET A 113 11.39 6.94 -12.63
N VAL A 114 11.03 6.45 -11.44
CA VAL A 114 11.90 6.39 -10.27
C VAL A 114 12.17 4.93 -9.94
N PHE A 115 13.44 4.58 -9.78
CA PHE A 115 13.91 3.21 -9.63
C PHE A 115 14.39 2.92 -8.20
N GLN A 116 14.36 1.68 -7.80
CA GLN A 116 14.85 1.17 -6.52
C GLN A 116 16.33 1.54 -6.27
N HIS A 117 17.19 1.43 -7.28
CA HIS A 117 18.63 1.70 -7.20
C HIS A 117 19.00 3.06 -7.81
N PHE A 118 18.15 4.07 -7.63
CA PHE A 118 18.32 5.48 -8.06
C PHE A 118 18.50 5.67 -9.57
N ALA A 119 19.22 4.79 -10.28
CA ALA A 119 19.54 4.85 -11.70
C ALA A 119 20.10 6.23 -12.12
N LEU A 120 20.95 6.82 -11.28
CA LEU A 120 21.65 8.09 -11.51
C LEU A 120 23.01 7.82 -12.15
N PHE A 121 23.48 8.77 -12.97
CA PHE A 121 24.79 8.70 -13.65
C PHE A 121 25.90 9.14 -12.68
N PRO A 122 26.81 8.24 -12.26
CA PRO A 122 27.81 8.54 -11.24
C PRO A 122 28.82 9.61 -11.64
N HIS A 123 29.04 9.77 -12.95
CA HIS A 123 29.97 10.75 -13.51
C HIS A 123 29.38 12.15 -13.70
N ARG A 124 28.05 12.32 -13.51
CA ARG A 124 27.34 13.59 -13.59
C ARG A 124 27.13 14.22 -12.22
N THR A 125 26.96 15.53 -12.19
CA THR A 125 26.50 16.26 -11.00
C THR A 125 25.02 15.98 -10.71
N VAL A 126 24.53 16.47 -9.59
CA VAL A 126 23.11 16.38 -9.23
C VAL A 126 22.26 17.08 -10.28
N LEU A 127 22.60 18.32 -10.65
CA LEU A 127 21.90 19.08 -11.67
C LEU A 127 21.90 18.36 -13.02
N GLU A 128 23.06 17.91 -13.49
CA GLU A 128 23.19 17.18 -14.76
C GLU A 128 22.38 15.88 -14.79
N ASN A 129 22.21 15.22 -13.65
CA ASN A 129 21.32 14.07 -13.53
C ASN A 129 19.85 14.45 -13.67
N VAL A 130 19.44 15.56 -13.05
CA VAL A 130 18.05 16.04 -13.11
C VAL A 130 17.72 16.59 -14.50
N GLU A 131 18.65 17.31 -15.14
CA GLU A 131 18.51 17.81 -16.51
C GLU A 131 18.41 16.71 -17.57
N PHE A 132 18.88 15.50 -17.30
CA PHE A 132 19.06 14.44 -18.31
C PHE A 132 17.78 14.13 -19.10
N GLY A 133 16.63 14.04 -18.44
CA GLY A 133 15.37 13.79 -19.13
C GLY A 133 15.03 14.88 -20.14
N LEU A 134 15.26 16.13 -19.77
CA LEU A 134 15.03 17.32 -20.61
C LEU A 134 16.08 17.44 -21.72
N GLU A 135 17.32 17.01 -21.46
CA GLU A 135 18.37 16.92 -22.47
C GLU A 135 17.98 15.97 -23.59
N VAL A 136 17.47 14.79 -23.22
CA VAL A 136 16.97 13.77 -24.17
C VAL A 136 15.74 14.24 -24.94
N GLN A 137 14.93 15.13 -24.35
CA GLN A 137 13.80 15.79 -25.03
C GLN A 137 14.25 16.90 -26.00
N GLY A 138 15.50 17.29 -25.98
CA GLY A 138 16.04 18.38 -26.84
C GLY A 138 15.73 19.80 -26.32
N ILE A 139 15.38 19.93 -25.03
CA ILE A 139 15.10 21.23 -24.40
C ILE A 139 16.39 22.06 -24.32
N ALA A 140 16.29 23.35 -24.66
CA ALA A 140 17.42 24.28 -24.63
C ALA A 140 18.04 24.37 -23.23
N ARG A 141 19.38 24.47 -23.16
CA ARG A 141 20.17 24.42 -21.91
C ARG A 141 19.67 25.35 -20.82
N ALA A 142 19.35 26.59 -21.15
CA ALA A 142 18.88 27.57 -20.16
C ALA A 142 17.50 27.20 -19.58
N ALA A 143 16.59 26.62 -20.38
CA ALA A 143 15.27 26.19 -19.96
C ALA A 143 15.35 24.92 -19.11
N ARG A 144 16.14 23.90 -19.53
CA ARG A 144 16.29 22.66 -18.76
C ARG A 144 16.97 22.88 -17.42
N ARG A 145 17.97 23.83 -17.35
CA ARG A 145 18.61 24.18 -16.10
C ARG A 145 17.62 24.77 -15.10
N ARG A 146 16.78 25.71 -15.51
CA ARG A 146 15.74 26.29 -14.66
C ARG A 146 14.76 25.24 -14.16
N ALA A 147 14.26 24.41 -15.06
CA ALA A 147 13.33 23.34 -14.67
C ALA A 147 13.96 22.32 -13.69
N ALA A 148 15.26 22.04 -13.87
CA ALA A 148 15.99 21.15 -12.95
C ALA A 148 16.23 21.80 -11.59
N GLU A 149 16.59 23.08 -11.54
CA GLU A 149 16.75 23.85 -10.29
C GLU A 149 15.42 23.96 -9.53
N GLU A 150 14.31 24.23 -10.23
CA GLU A 150 12.96 24.21 -9.65
C GLU A 150 12.60 22.83 -9.07
N ALA A 151 12.87 21.75 -9.82
CA ALA A 151 12.62 20.39 -9.35
C ALA A 151 13.49 20.02 -8.14
N LEU A 152 14.75 20.45 -8.09
CA LEU A 152 15.62 20.28 -6.93
C LEU A 152 15.09 21.04 -5.71
N GLY A 153 14.56 22.24 -5.91
CA GLY A 153 13.89 23.00 -4.85
C GLY A 153 12.68 22.28 -4.29
N LEU A 154 11.86 21.62 -5.15
CA LEU A 154 10.68 20.85 -4.75
C LEU A 154 10.99 19.68 -3.81
N VAL A 155 12.17 19.07 -3.96
CA VAL A 155 12.60 17.90 -3.17
C VAL A 155 13.61 18.27 -2.08
N GLY A 156 13.82 19.56 -1.79
CA GLY A 156 14.72 20.02 -0.73
C GLY A 156 16.20 19.78 -1.01
N LEU A 157 16.62 19.81 -2.28
CA LEU A 157 18.01 19.70 -2.72
C LEU A 157 18.57 21.00 -3.32
N ALA A 158 17.96 22.15 -3.05
CA ALA A 158 18.53 23.46 -3.40
C ALA A 158 19.91 23.63 -2.73
N GLY A 159 20.89 24.09 -3.50
CA GLY A 159 22.30 24.24 -3.07
C GLY A 159 23.17 22.99 -3.26
N TRP A 160 22.59 21.89 -3.83
CA TRP A 160 23.32 20.65 -4.10
C TRP A 160 23.60 20.42 -5.59
N GLU A 161 23.29 21.40 -6.45
CA GLU A 161 23.32 21.32 -7.92
C GLU A 161 24.66 20.81 -8.47
N ASP A 162 25.75 21.35 -7.97
CA ASP A 162 27.11 21.10 -8.46
C ASP A 162 27.80 19.91 -7.75
N LYS A 163 27.12 19.27 -6.79
CA LYS A 163 27.69 18.14 -6.04
C LYS A 163 27.68 16.87 -6.89
N ARG A 164 28.68 15.99 -6.61
CA ARG A 164 28.73 14.64 -7.19
C ARG A 164 27.89 13.67 -6.37
N LEU A 165 27.40 12.60 -6.99
CA LEU A 165 26.58 11.59 -6.30
C LEU A 165 27.29 10.89 -5.14
N SER A 166 28.62 10.82 -5.16
CA SER A 166 29.44 10.29 -4.07
C SER A 166 29.34 11.10 -2.77
N GLN A 167 28.92 12.35 -2.87
CA GLN A 167 28.77 13.27 -1.74
C GLN A 167 27.34 13.24 -1.13
N LEU A 168 26.42 12.46 -1.72
CA LEU A 168 25.03 12.38 -1.30
C LEU A 168 24.76 11.13 -0.47
N SER A 169 23.91 11.28 0.56
CA SER A 169 23.30 10.13 1.26
C SER A 169 22.34 9.35 0.35
N GLY A 170 21.93 8.16 0.77
CA GLY A 170 20.94 7.35 0.05
C GLY A 170 19.62 8.11 -0.18
N GLY A 171 19.09 8.77 0.85
CA GLY A 171 17.87 9.59 0.74
C GLY A 171 18.03 10.77 -0.23
N MET A 172 19.18 11.45 -0.21
CA MET A 172 19.46 12.54 -1.17
C MET A 172 19.56 12.03 -2.60
N LYS A 173 20.14 10.85 -2.84
CA LYS A 173 20.15 10.22 -4.17
C LYS A 173 18.74 9.90 -4.64
N GLN A 174 17.86 9.44 -3.73
CA GLN A 174 16.46 9.17 -4.05
C GLN A 174 15.71 10.46 -4.39
N ARG A 175 15.91 11.53 -3.60
CA ARG A 175 15.37 12.86 -3.92
C ARG A 175 15.83 13.37 -5.28
N ALA A 176 17.10 13.18 -5.63
CA ALA A 176 17.62 13.55 -6.96
C ALA A 176 16.96 12.71 -8.08
N GLY A 177 16.71 11.41 -7.86
CA GLY A 177 15.94 10.56 -8.77
C GLY A 177 14.49 11.02 -8.95
N LEU A 178 13.85 11.45 -7.87
CA LEU A 178 12.50 12.02 -7.90
C LEU A 178 12.50 13.38 -8.63
N ALA A 179 13.46 14.27 -8.34
CA ALA A 179 13.61 15.56 -9.02
C ALA A 179 13.79 15.38 -10.54
N ARG A 180 14.57 14.39 -10.98
CA ARG A 180 14.74 14.05 -12.40
C ARG A 180 13.41 13.68 -13.06
N ALA A 181 12.56 12.92 -12.37
CA ALA A 181 11.26 12.54 -12.89
C ALA A 181 10.28 13.73 -12.91
N LEU A 182 10.35 14.62 -11.91
CA LEU A 182 9.53 15.83 -11.83
C LEU A 182 9.94 16.91 -12.84
N ALA A 183 11.24 17.10 -13.06
CA ALA A 183 11.76 18.12 -13.99
C ALA A 183 11.24 17.91 -15.42
N ALA A 184 11.03 16.66 -15.82
CA ALA A 184 10.48 16.29 -17.13
C ALA A 184 8.99 16.65 -17.31
N ASP A 185 8.34 17.15 -16.27
CA ASP A 185 6.90 17.47 -16.19
C ASP A 185 5.97 16.37 -16.71
N ALA A 186 6.36 15.11 -16.52
CA ALA A 186 5.61 13.96 -16.94
C ALA A 186 4.22 13.90 -16.25
N ALA A 187 3.19 13.50 -17.01
CA ALA A 187 1.82 13.34 -16.48
C ALA A 187 1.71 12.15 -15.50
N VAL A 188 2.50 11.10 -15.74
CA VAL A 188 2.50 9.85 -14.96
C VAL A 188 3.87 9.60 -14.38
N LEU A 189 3.93 9.36 -13.07
CA LEU A 189 5.13 8.90 -12.37
C LEU A 189 5.01 7.40 -12.08
N LEU A 190 5.96 6.62 -12.58
CA LEU A 190 6.08 5.19 -12.31
C LEU A 190 7.22 4.97 -11.31
N MET A 191 6.92 4.37 -10.16
CA MET A 191 7.87 4.20 -9.07
C MET A 191 8.02 2.70 -8.73
N ASP A 192 9.18 2.11 -9.04
CA ASP A 192 9.46 0.68 -8.83
C ASP A 192 10.25 0.49 -7.55
N GLU A 193 9.57 0.15 -6.43
CA GLU A 193 10.13 -0.02 -5.08
C GLU A 193 11.05 1.14 -4.66
N ALA A 194 10.62 2.36 -4.97
CA ALA A 194 11.49 3.54 -4.92
C ALA A 194 12.10 3.82 -3.53
N PHE A 195 11.47 3.40 -2.45
CA PHE A 195 11.95 3.70 -1.10
C PHE A 195 12.49 2.47 -0.34
N SER A 196 12.49 1.29 -0.96
CA SER A 196 12.91 0.04 -0.29
C SER A 196 14.37 0.02 0.17
N ALA A 197 15.26 0.76 -0.52
CA ALA A 197 16.69 0.86 -0.20
C ALA A 197 17.02 1.91 0.88
N LEU A 198 16.01 2.62 1.41
CA LEU A 198 16.19 3.66 2.42
C LEU A 198 15.99 3.08 3.84
N ASP A 199 16.67 3.68 4.81
CA ASP A 199 16.39 3.39 6.21
C ASP A 199 14.97 3.82 6.62
N PRO A 200 14.39 3.24 7.69
CA PRO A 200 12.98 3.45 8.02
C PRO A 200 12.59 4.90 8.29
N LEU A 201 13.48 5.71 8.87
CA LEU A 201 13.18 7.11 9.20
C LEU A 201 13.12 7.95 7.92
N ILE A 202 14.16 7.87 7.09
CA ILE A 202 14.24 8.57 5.79
C ILE A 202 13.10 8.13 4.87
N ARG A 203 12.72 6.84 4.91
CA ARG A 203 11.60 6.31 4.13
C ARG A 203 10.29 7.00 4.49
N ARG A 204 9.97 7.14 5.78
CA ARG A 204 8.76 7.84 6.25
C ARG A 204 8.72 9.30 5.80
N ASP A 205 9.85 10.00 5.93
CA ASP A 205 9.95 11.39 5.48
C ASP A 205 9.68 11.51 3.98
N MET A 206 10.29 10.62 3.17
CA MET A 206 10.10 10.58 1.72
C MET A 206 8.66 10.25 1.30
N GLN A 207 7.98 9.37 2.03
CA GLN A 207 6.57 9.04 1.81
C GLN A 207 5.68 10.27 2.05
N GLY A 208 5.90 10.97 3.18
CA GLY A 208 5.17 12.20 3.51
C GLY A 208 5.38 13.30 2.46
N GLU A 209 6.62 13.49 2.02
CA GLU A 209 6.96 14.44 0.94
C GLU A 209 6.30 14.06 -0.39
N LEU A 210 6.31 12.78 -0.76
CA LEU A 210 5.66 12.31 -1.99
C LEU A 210 4.16 12.61 -1.97
N VAL A 211 3.47 12.33 -0.86
CA VAL A 211 2.04 12.62 -0.70
C VAL A 211 1.77 14.12 -0.78
N ALA A 212 2.59 14.96 -0.14
CA ALA A 212 2.46 16.41 -0.20
C ALA A 212 2.68 16.94 -1.64
N LEU A 213 3.69 16.44 -2.34
CA LEU A 213 3.97 16.78 -3.74
C LEU A 213 2.84 16.33 -4.66
N GLN A 214 2.32 15.11 -4.49
CA GLN A 214 1.22 14.58 -5.29
C GLN A 214 -0.03 15.45 -5.16
N ARG A 215 -0.41 15.84 -3.94
CA ARG A 215 -1.56 16.73 -3.69
C ARG A 215 -1.38 18.11 -4.34
N ARG A 216 -0.16 18.66 -4.28
CA ARG A 216 0.15 19.98 -4.84
C ARG A 216 0.20 19.98 -6.37
N LEU A 217 0.83 18.97 -6.96
CA LEU A 217 1.09 18.89 -8.40
C LEU A 217 0.03 18.09 -9.16
N ARG A 218 -0.88 17.38 -8.45
CA ARG A 218 -1.91 16.50 -9.03
C ARG A 218 -1.37 15.50 -10.04
N LYS A 219 -0.14 15.01 -9.82
CA LYS A 219 0.45 13.99 -10.70
C LYS A 219 -0.19 12.63 -10.45
N THR A 220 -0.41 11.89 -11.54
CA THR A 220 -0.82 10.48 -11.44
C THR A 220 0.40 9.64 -11.09
N ILE A 221 0.30 8.83 -10.04
CA ILE A 221 1.42 8.02 -9.54
C ILE A 221 1.02 6.54 -9.51
N VAL A 222 1.85 5.68 -10.11
CA VAL A 222 1.77 4.23 -9.91
C VAL A 222 3.02 3.81 -9.13
N PHE A 223 2.81 3.42 -7.89
CA PHE A 223 3.86 3.06 -6.94
C PHE A 223 3.87 1.55 -6.70
N VAL A 224 4.99 0.90 -6.91
CA VAL A 224 5.16 -0.53 -6.59
C VAL A 224 5.78 -0.67 -5.21
N SER A 225 5.13 -1.45 -4.34
CA SER A 225 5.64 -1.83 -3.02
C SER A 225 5.34 -3.29 -2.70
N HIS A 226 6.10 -3.85 -1.78
CA HIS A 226 5.78 -5.11 -1.11
C HIS A 226 5.42 -4.90 0.38
N ASP A 227 5.45 -3.65 0.84
CA ASP A 227 5.21 -3.24 2.22
C ASP A 227 3.84 -2.57 2.34
N LEU A 228 2.93 -3.19 3.12
CA LEU A 228 1.57 -2.69 3.30
C LEU A 228 1.53 -1.43 4.18
N GLU A 229 2.45 -1.28 5.14
CA GLU A 229 2.55 -0.05 5.93
C GLU A 229 2.91 1.14 5.04
N GLU A 230 3.77 0.92 4.04
CA GLU A 230 4.09 1.92 3.03
C GLU A 230 2.86 2.33 2.21
N ALA A 231 2.06 1.36 1.76
CA ALA A 231 0.83 1.65 1.00
C ALA A 231 -0.20 2.42 1.84
N ILE A 232 -0.33 2.08 3.12
CA ILE A 232 -1.19 2.78 4.08
C ILE A 232 -0.69 4.23 4.28
N ALA A 233 0.62 4.42 4.47
CA ALA A 233 1.22 5.74 4.66
C ALA A 233 1.03 6.65 3.43
N LEU A 234 1.12 6.10 2.23
CA LEU A 234 0.87 6.81 0.98
C LEU A 234 -0.63 7.16 0.81
N GLY A 235 -1.54 6.41 1.43
CA GLY A 235 -2.97 6.70 1.47
C GLY A 235 -3.67 6.63 0.12
N GLY A 236 -3.08 5.94 -0.86
CA GLY A 236 -3.64 5.74 -2.19
C GLY A 236 -4.59 4.54 -2.27
N ARG A 237 -5.11 4.29 -3.48
CA ARG A 237 -5.78 3.03 -3.81
C ARG A 237 -4.72 1.94 -3.96
N ILE A 238 -5.06 0.71 -3.58
CA ILE A 238 -4.16 -0.44 -3.59
C ILE A 238 -4.69 -1.48 -4.56
N ALA A 239 -3.86 -1.90 -5.52
CA ALA A 239 -4.09 -3.07 -6.35
C ALA A 239 -3.17 -4.21 -5.89
N LEU A 240 -3.73 -5.21 -5.24
CA LEU A 240 -2.98 -6.36 -4.72
C LEU A 240 -2.86 -7.44 -5.78
N MET A 241 -1.62 -7.80 -6.10
CA MET A 241 -1.30 -8.80 -7.11
C MET A 241 -0.87 -10.14 -6.51
N LYS A 242 -1.37 -11.21 -7.11
CA LYS A 242 -0.91 -12.59 -6.88
C LYS A 242 -0.82 -13.30 -8.23
N ASP A 243 0.26 -14.05 -8.44
CA ASP A 243 0.42 -14.93 -9.62
C ASP A 243 0.15 -14.24 -10.96
N GLY A 244 0.56 -12.97 -11.08
CA GLY A 244 0.42 -12.18 -12.30
C GLY A 244 -0.96 -11.57 -12.53
N ALA A 245 -1.91 -11.72 -11.59
CA ALA A 245 -3.25 -11.14 -11.67
C ALA A 245 -3.51 -10.19 -10.50
N VAL A 246 -4.40 -9.22 -10.67
CA VAL A 246 -4.95 -8.41 -9.58
C VAL A 246 -6.01 -9.24 -8.86
N VAL A 247 -5.83 -9.48 -7.56
CA VAL A 247 -6.73 -10.30 -6.74
C VAL A 247 -7.66 -9.47 -5.86
N GLN A 248 -7.28 -8.25 -5.56
CA GLN A 248 -8.14 -7.26 -4.90
C GLN A 248 -7.67 -5.85 -5.23
N ASP A 249 -8.61 -4.93 -5.37
CA ASP A 249 -8.39 -3.51 -5.65
C ASP A 249 -9.31 -2.69 -4.74
N GLY A 250 -8.77 -1.67 -4.06
CA GLY A 250 -9.52 -0.84 -3.15
C GLY A 250 -8.66 0.04 -2.26
N THR A 251 -9.29 0.70 -1.28
CA THR A 251 -8.57 1.43 -0.24
C THR A 251 -7.90 0.46 0.75
N ALA A 252 -6.84 0.90 1.43
CA ALA A 252 -6.22 0.13 2.50
C ALA A 252 -7.26 -0.36 3.53
N GLU A 253 -8.16 0.54 3.91
CA GLU A 253 -9.26 0.24 4.83
C GLU A 253 -10.19 -0.86 4.30
N GLY A 254 -10.61 -0.76 3.04
CA GLY A 254 -11.49 -1.77 2.41
C GLY A 254 -10.84 -3.14 2.34
N ILE A 255 -9.54 -3.20 2.00
CA ILE A 255 -8.77 -4.45 1.93
C ILE A 255 -8.60 -5.07 3.32
N VAL A 256 -8.33 -4.22 4.33
CA VAL A 256 -8.19 -4.67 5.72
C VAL A 256 -9.52 -5.11 6.33
N ALA A 257 -10.62 -4.42 6.04
CA ALA A 257 -11.95 -4.74 6.58
C ALA A 257 -12.60 -5.97 5.92
N ALA A 258 -12.35 -6.19 4.62
CA ALA A 258 -12.99 -7.24 3.83
C ALA A 258 -11.98 -7.85 2.83
N PRO A 259 -11.05 -8.70 3.29
CA PRO A 259 -10.14 -9.41 2.41
C PRO A 259 -10.90 -10.37 1.50
N ALA A 260 -10.66 -10.25 0.17
CA ALA A 260 -11.41 -10.99 -0.85
C ALA A 260 -11.03 -12.47 -0.95
N THR A 261 -9.83 -12.84 -0.49
CA THR A 261 -9.31 -14.21 -0.59
C THR A 261 -8.46 -14.56 0.64
N PRO A 262 -8.24 -15.86 0.94
CA PRO A 262 -7.33 -16.27 2.02
C PRO A 262 -5.87 -15.79 1.82
N TYR A 263 -5.48 -15.50 0.59
CA TYR A 263 -4.17 -14.89 0.33
C TYR A 263 -4.12 -13.44 0.83
N VAL A 264 -5.16 -12.64 0.53
CA VAL A 264 -5.26 -11.25 0.99
C VAL A 264 -5.36 -11.21 2.51
N GLU A 265 -6.15 -12.10 3.10
CA GLU A 265 -6.29 -12.22 4.56
C GLU A 265 -4.94 -12.41 5.25
N ARG A 266 -4.13 -13.38 4.79
CA ARG A 266 -2.76 -13.57 5.28
C ARG A 266 -1.84 -12.38 5.01
N PHE A 267 -2.04 -11.69 3.87
CA PHE A 267 -1.23 -10.53 3.51
C PHE A 267 -1.45 -9.35 4.46
N VAL A 268 -2.66 -9.18 4.97
CA VAL A 268 -3.03 -8.11 5.90
C VAL A 268 -2.99 -8.54 7.38
N GLU A 269 -2.66 -9.81 7.67
CA GLU A 269 -2.70 -10.40 9.03
C GLU A 269 -1.88 -9.62 10.07
N HIS A 270 -0.73 -9.08 9.64
CA HIS A 270 0.18 -8.35 10.52
C HIS A 270 -0.13 -6.86 10.66
N VAL A 271 -1.14 -6.36 9.94
CA VAL A 271 -1.54 -4.95 10.03
C VAL A 271 -2.44 -4.75 11.23
N ASP A 272 -2.11 -3.75 12.05
CA ASP A 272 -3.00 -3.32 13.12
C ASP A 272 -4.26 -2.65 12.53
N PRO A 273 -5.44 -3.29 12.65
CA PRO A 273 -6.68 -2.73 12.12
C PRO A 273 -7.01 -1.35 12.73
N ALA A 274 -6.62 -1.12 13.98
CA ALA A 274 -6.89 0.14 14.65
C ALA A 274 -6.17 1.33 14.00
N ALA A 275 -5.03 1.08 13.36
CA ALA A 275 -4.26 2.12 12.66
C ALA A 275 -4.81 2.45 11.27
N VAL A 276 -5.62 1.55 10.69
CA VAL A 276 -6.10 1.65 9.30
C VAL A 276 -7.58 2.00 9.22
N LEU A 277 -8.40 1.35 10.06
CA LEU A 277 -9.86 1.57 10.06
C LEU A 277 -10.19 2.98 10.55
N ARG A 278 -11.02 3.67 9.78
CA ARG A 278 -11.48 5.02 10.12
C ARG A 278 -12.79 4.96 10.88
N VAL A 279 -12.96 5.92 11.78
CA VAL A 279 -14.18 6.09 12.59
C VAL A 279 -15.43 6.15 11.69
N GLY A 280 -15.35 6.88 10.58
CA GLY A 280 -16.50 7.10 9.67
C GLY A 280 -17.07 5.84 9.01
N THR A 281 -16.29 4.76 8.90
CA THR A 281 -16.77 3.47 8.35
C THR A 281 -17.44 2.58 9.40
N LEU A 282 -17.16 2.85 10.68
CA LEU A 282 -17.69 2.08 11.82
C LEU A 282 -18.86 2.77 12.50
N VAL A 283 -19.24 3.97 12.03
CA VAL A 283 -20.30 4.78 12.63
C VAL A 283 -21.67 4.15 12.43
N ASP A 284 -22.43 4.06 13.51
CA ASP A 284 -23.85 3.73 13.47
C ASP A 284 -24.66 4.98 13.05
N ARG A 285 -25.02 5.02 11.78
CA ARG A 285 -25.79 6.12 11.18
C ARG A 285 -27.29 6.05 11.51
N GLY A 286 -27.74 4.94 12.09
CA GLY A 286 -29.13 4.76 12.55
C GLY A 286 -29.44 5.51 13.85
N THR A 287 -28.42 5.94 14.60
CA THR A 287 -28.61 6.73 15.81
C THR A 287 -28.92 8.17 15.43
N SER A 288 -30.20 8.57 15.55
CA SER A 288 -30.65 9.94 15.26
C SER A 288 -30.19 10.91 16.34
N ALA A 289 -29.76 12.11 15.93
CA ALA A 289 -29.60 13.23 16.84
C ALA A 289 -30.96 13.92 17.09
N ALA A 290 -31.12 14.51 18.27
CA ALA A 290 -32.28 15.31 18.63
C ALA A 290 -31.99 16.81 18.49
N ARG A 291 -33.04 17.63 18.46
CA ARG A 291 -32.94 19.08 18.61
C ARG A 291 -32.95 19.44 20.09
N ALA A 292 -32.39 20.59 20.43
CA ALA A 292 -32.44 21.10 21.81
C ALA A 292 -33.88 21.20 22.29
N GLY A 293 -34.21 20.65 23.45
CA GLY A 293 -35.54 20.63 24.07
C GLY A 293 -36.26 19.29 24.02
N ASP A 294 -36.02 18.44 22.99
CA ASP A 294 -36.75 17.17 22.82
C ASP A 294 -35.88 15.91 23.10
N ALA A 295 -34.68 16.13 23.56
CA ALA A 295 -33.67 15.08 23.66
C ALA A 295 -33.74 14.33 25.00
N ARG A 296 -33.68 13.00 24.96
CA ARG A 296 -33.46 12.17 26.16
C ARG A 296 -31.99 12.33 26.63
N PRO A 297 -31.72 12.19 27.94
CA PRO A 297 -30.35 12.23 28.46
C PRO A 297 -29.42 11.27 27.67
N GLY A 298 -28.22 11.75 27.34
CA GLY A 298 -27.23 11.00 26.57
C GLY A 298 -27.36 11.12 25.05
N THR A 299 -28.51 11.59 24.49
CA THR A 299 -28.70 11.73 23.06
C THR A 299 -27.85 12.88 22.49
N PRO A 300 -27.15 12.67 21.35
CA PRO A 300 -26.50 13.76 20.62
C PRO A 300 -27.50 14.86 20.22
N VAL A 301 -27.13 16.11 20.40
CA VAL A 301 -27.96 17.29 20.05
C VAL A 301 -27.29 18.07 18.94
N VAL A 302 -28.05 18.38 17.91
CA VAL A 302 -27.57 19.14 16.76
C VAL A 302 -28.31 20.48 16.60
N GLY A 303 -27.58 21.44 16.02
CA GLY A 303 -28.14 22.72 15.60
C GLY A 303 -28.99 22.64 14.35
N PRO A 304 -29.60 23.79 13.93
CA PRO A 304 -30.39 23.86 12.69
C PRO A 304 -29.58 23.54 11.43
N ASP A 305 -28.27 23.73 11.46
CA ASP A 305 -27.28 23.46 10.40
C ASP A 305 -26.75 22.01 10.41
N GLY A 306 -27.26 21.17 11.33
CA GLY A 306 -26.84 19.77 11.50
C GLY A 306 -25.50 19.60 12.23
N ARG A 307 -24.90 20.67 12.74
CA ARG A 307 -23.66 20.59 13.53
C ARG A 307 -23.92 20.05 14.93
N LEU A 308 -22.99 19.27 15.44
CA LEU A 308 -23.05 18.75 16.80
C LEU A 308 -22.88 19.90 17.80
N LEU A 309 -23.84 20.06 18.71
CA LEU A 309 -23.82 21.03 19.80
C LEU A 309 -23.32 20.38 21.13
N GLY A 310 -23.60 19.08 21.29
CA GLY A 310 -23.27 18.37 22.51
C GLY A 310 -24.19 17.18 22.74
N ARG A 311 -24.41 16.82 24.00
CA ARG A 311 -25.36 15.78 24.46
C ARG A 311 -26.41 16.37 25.39
N ALA A 312 -27.61 15.84 25.34
CA ALA A 312 -28.65 16.17 26.30
C ALA A 312 -28.29 15.65 27.68
N ALA A 313 -28.39 16.50 28.69
CA ALA A 313 -28.31 16.15 30.10
C ALA A 313 -29.70 15.94 30.71
N ALA A 314 -29.75 15.41 31.92
CA ALA A 314 -30.97 15.37 32.71
C ALA A 314 -31.50 16.81 32.92
N GLY A 315 -32.81 17.03 32.61
CA GLY A 315 -33.43 18.37 32.67
C GLY A 315 -33.38 19.17 31.37
N GLY A 316 -32.92 18.58 30.24
CA GLY A 316 -33.00 19.20 28.93
C GLY A 316 -31.87 20.17 28.55
N ALA A 317 -30.89 20.34 29.46
CA ALA A 317 -29.70 21.12 29.17
C ALA A 317 -28.80 20.39 28.15
N VAL A 318 -28.08 21.15 27.33
CA VAL A 318 -27.09 20.60 26.39
C VAL A 318 -25.69 20.77 26.99
N VAL A 319 -25.02 19.67 27.24
CA VAL A 319 -23.61 19.65 27.66
C VAL A 319 -22.74 19.49 26.44
N ALA A 320 -21.83 20.43 26.23
CA ALA A 320 -20.91 20.38 25.11
C ALA A 320 -20.06 19.09 25.19
N CYS A 321 -19.94 18.36 24.09
CA CYS A 321 -19.06 17.23 23.94
C CYS A 321 -18.29 17.35 22.61
N ALA A 322 -17.05 16.87 22.62
CA ALA A 322 -16.29 16.77 21.40
C ALA A 322 -16.81 15.60 20.54
N GLY A 323 -17.04 15.83 19.26
CA GLY A 323 -17.26 14.76 18.29
C GLY A 323 -15.93 14.20 17.78
N LEU A 324 -15.87 12.90 17.52
CA LEU A 324 -14.76 12.31 16.79
C LEU A 324 -14.88 12.68 15.30
N ASP A 325 -13.75 13.07 14.71
CA ASP A 325 -13.69 13.25 13.26
C ASP A 325 -13.86 11.91 12.54
N ALA A 326 -14.71 11.85 11.51
CA ALA A 326 -14.93 10.64 10.73
C ALA A 326 -13.66 10.13 10.02
N GLY A 327 -12.72 11.03 9.74
CA GLY A 327 -11.42 10.73 9.16
C GLY A 327 -10.39 10.20 10.17
N ALA A 328 -10.64 10.33 11.48
CA ALA A 328 -9.75 9.81 12.51
C ALA A 328 -9.68 8.27 12.44
N THR A 329 -8.52 7.73 12.81
CA THR A 329 -8.32 6.28 12.91
C THR A 329 -9.02 5.72 14.15
N LEU A 330 -9.32 4.43 14.11
CA LEU A 330 -9.87 3.75 15.29
C LEU A 330 -8.88 3.82 16.48
N ARG A 331 -7.57 3.79 16.22
CA ARG A 331 -6.52 3.94 17.25
C ARG A 331 -6.64 5.28 17.99
N GLU A 332 -6.86 6.37 17.26
CA GLU A 332 -7.06 7.70 17.85
C GLU A 332 -8.39 7.79 18.61
N ALA A 333 -9.39 7.03 18.19
CA ALA A 333 -10.71 7.01 18.85
C ALA A 333 -10.75 6.15 20.11
N LEU A 334 -9.90 5.11 20.26
CA LEU A 334 -9.94 4.17 21.39
C LEU A 334 -9.88 4.83 22.78
N PRO A 335 -8.99 5.82 23.07
CA PRO A 335 -8.96 6.49 24.37
C PRO A 335 -10.29 7.19 24.72
N VAL A 336 -10.90 7.83 23.71
CA VAL A 336 -12.17 8.54 23.88
C VAL A 336 -13.31 7.55 24.11
N LEU A 337 -13.36 6.46 23.32
CA LEU A 337 -14.32 5.37 23.49
C LEU A 337 -14.21 4.65 24.84
N ALA A 338 -13.01 4.56 25.39
CA ALA A 338 -12.79 3.97 26.70
C ALA A 338 -13.42 4.81 27.83
N ALA A 339 -13.47 6.12 27.66
CA ALA A 339 -14.06 7.05 28.63
C ALA A 339 -15.61 7.15 28.50
N GLU A 340 -16.17 6.88 27.31
CA GLU A 340 -17.57 7.13 26.98
C GLU A 340 -18.36 5.81 26.79
N PRO A 341 -19.08 5.30 27.81
CA PRO A 341 -19.76 4.01 27.74
C PRO A 341 -20.89 3.96 26.68
N ASP A 342 -21.58 5.08 26.43
CA ASP A 342 -22.72 5.17 25.51
C ASP A 342 -22.30 5.39 24.06
N GLY A 343 -20.99 5.32 23.77
CA GLY A 343 -20.43 5.62 22.48
C GLY A 343 -20.14 7.11 22.28
N VAL A 344 -19.46 7.47 21.19
CA VAL A 344 -19.00 8.84 20.92
C VAL A 344 -19.66 9.37 19.64
N PRO A 345 -20.23 10.61 19.66
CA PRO A 345 -20.73 11.24 18.45
C PRO A 345 -19.61 11.38 17.42
N VAL A 346 -19.94 11.16 16.15
CA VAL A 346 -19.01 11.29 15.03
C VAL A 346 -19.46 12.44 14.13
N VAL A 347 -18.51 13.25 13.69
CA VAL A 347 -18.74 14.43 12.86
C VAL A 347 -17.88 14.36 11.59
N ASP A 348 -18.34 15.05 10.54
CA ASP A 348 -17.52 15.30 9.36
C ASP A 348 -16.55 16.47 9.58
N GLY A 349 -15.65 16.74 8.60
CA GLY A 349 -14.70 17.85 8.65
C GLY A 349 -15.33 19.24 8.76
N ALA A 350 -16.65 19.38 8.55
CA ALA A 350 -17.43 20.61 8.77
C ALA A 350 -18.11 20.63 10.15
N GLY A 351 -17.93 19.60 10.97
CA GLY A 351 -18.54 19.45 12.29
C GLY A 351 -19.98 18.98 12.27
N ARG A 352 -20.53 18.51 11.13
CA ARG A 352 -21.89 17.97 11.02
C ARG A 352 -21.94 16.55 11.55
N TYR A 353 -22.97 16.25 12.31
CA TYR A 353 -23.19 14.95 12.91
C TYR A 353 -23.48 13.86 11.87
N LEU A 354 -22.78 12.73 11.98
CA LEU A 354 -22.90 11.57 11.10
C LEU A 354 -23.55 10.35 11.79
N GLY A 355 -23.45 10.26 13.11
CA GLY A 355 -23.91 9.10 13.88
C GLY A 355 -23.08 8.92 15.15
N VAL A 356 -23.14 7.74 15.73
CA VAL A 356 -22.40 7.38 16.96
C VAL A 356 -21.45 6.21 16.69
N LEU A 357 -20.20 6.33 17.12
CA LEU A 357 -19.30 5.19 17.20
C LEU A 357 -19.52 4.47 18.53
N ARG A 358 -20.00 3.22 18.47
CA ARG A 358 -20.21 2.38 19.65
C ARG A 358 -18.98 1.55 19.98
N ARG A 359 -18.73 1.32 21.25
CA ARG A 359 -17.63 0.45 21.72
C ARG A 359 -17.72 -0.95 21.12
N THR A 360 -18.92 -1.52 21.02
CA THR A 360 -19.18 -2.83 20.40
C THR A 360 -18.80 -2.87 18.92
N ALA A 361 -19.06 -1.81 18.15
CA ALA A 361 -18.65 -1.73 16.75
C ALA A 361 -17.13 -1.71 16.60
N ALA A 362 -16.45 -0.94 17.44
CA ALA A 362 -14.99 -0.89 17.48
C ALA A 362 -14.37 -2.24 17.86
N LEU A 363 -14.89 -2.89 18.93
CA LEU A 363 -14.41 -4.22 19.36
C LEU A 363 -14.67 -5.29 18.31
N ASN A 364 -15.83 -5.27 17.66
CA ASN A 364 -16.14 -6.22 16.57
C ASN A 364 -15.23 -6.03 15.36
N ALA A 365 -14.89 -4.78 15.02
CA ALA A 365 -13.96 -4.48 13.92
C ALA A 365 -12.54 -5.01 14.22
N LEU A 366 -12.09 -4.93 15.48
CA LEU A 366 -10.82 -5.47 15.93
C LEU A 366 -10.86 -7.01 16.03
N ALA A 367 -11.96 -7.57 16.57
CA ALA A 367 -12.11 -9.00 16.84
C ALA A 367 -12.24 -9.85 15.56
N ARG A 368 -12.73 -9.31 14.46
CA ARG A 368 -12.86 -10.04 13.18
C ARG A 368 -11.53 -10.59 12.66
N ARG A 369 -10.41 -10.19 13.24
CA ARG A 369 -9.05 -10.61 12.88
C ARG A 369 -8.30 -11.37 13.96
N VAL A 370 -8.86 -11.51 15.17
CA VAL A 370 -8.29 -12.44 16.12
C VAL A 370 -8.75 -13.83 15.65
N PRO A 371 -7.84 -14.71 15.17
CA PRO A 371 -8.23 -16.10 14.94
C PRO A 371 -8.86 -16.62 16.25
N PRO A 372 -9.94 -17.42 16.18
CA PRO A 372 -10.49 -18.01 17.38
C PRO A 372 -9.31 -18.64 18.14
N PRO A 373 -9.21 -18.44 19.47
CA PRO A 373 -8.16 -19.08 20.24
C PRO A 373 -8.16 -20.56 19.84
N ALA A 374 -7.01 -21.06 19.39
CA ALA A 374 -6.85 -22.50 19.14
C ALA A 374 -7.49 -23.17 20.33
N GLU A 375 -8.49 -24.04 20.09
CA GLU A 375 -9.33 -24.67 21.14
C GLU A 375 -8.41 -25.00 22.30
N ALA A 376 -8.60 -24.27 23.41
CA ALA A 376 -7.82 -24.51 24.60
C ALA A 376 -8.00 -25.97 24.89
N SER A 377 -6.97 -26.78 24.71
CA SER A 377 -6.95 -28.17 25.12
C SER A 377 -7.59 -28.22 26.52
N PRO A 378 -8.66 -28.99 26.73
CA PRO A 378 -9.33 -28.98 28.01
C PRO A 378 -8.26 -29.22 29.07
N TRP A 379 -8.16 -28.27 29.99
CA TRP A 379 -7.28 -28.37 31.14
C TRP A 379 -7.55 -29.73 31.77
N THR A 380 -6.70 -30.73 31.51
CA THR A 380 -6.65 -31.93 32.30
C THR A 380 -6.10 -31.52 33.66
N SER A 381 -7.01 -31.28 34.60
CA SER A 381 -6.65 -31.14 36.00
C SER A 381 -5.69 -32.27 36.39
N PRO A 382 -4.58 -32.02 37.05
CA PRO A 382 -3.73 -33.10 37.53
C PRO A 382 -4.56 -33.97 38.47
N SER A 383 -4.72 -35.24 38.10
CA SER A 383 -5.33 -36.28 38.97
C SER A 383 -4.59 -36.29 40.31
N PRO A 384 -5.31 -36.38 41.44
CA PRO A 384 -4.67 -36.46 42.75
C PRO A 384 -3.84 -37.75 42.82
N ALA A 385 -2.59 -37.58 43.24
CA ALA A 385 -1.63 -38.67 43.42
C ALA A 385 -2.20 -39.75 44.37
N SER A 386 -2.26 -40.97 43.89
CA SER A 386 -2.51 -42.16 44.73
C SER A 386 -1.26 -42.47 45.57
N PRO A 387 -1.42 -42.91 46.83
CA PRO A 387 -0.32 -43.11 47.75
C PRO A 387 0.58 -44.28 47.36
N SER A 388 1.86 -44.06 47.45
CA SER A 388 2.93 -45.04 47.28
C SER A 388 2.85 -46.18 48.28
N THR A 389 2.80 -47.42 47.80
CA THR A 389 3.17 -48.60 48.58
C THR A 389 4.62 -48.97 48.32
N THR A 390 5.41 -48.83 49.34
CA THR A 390 6.76 -49.29 49.50
C THR A 390 6.87 -50.81 49.44
N SER A 391 7.77 -51.37 48.67
CA SER A 391 8.38 -52.65 48.98
C SER A 391 9.86 -52.67 48.51
N ALA A 392 10.64 -53.15 49.46
CA ALA A 392 12.12 -53.06 49.50
C ALA A 392 12.81 -54.17 48.70
N THR A 393 13.94 -53.83 48.10
CA THR A 393 15.30 -54.40 48.16
C THR A 393 15.59 -55.84 47.70
N PRO A 394 16.84 -56.26 47.38
CA PRO A 394 18.05 -55.63 46.86
C PRO A 394 18.83 -56.53 45.82
N PRO A 395 20.17 -56.53 45.73
CA PRO A 395 20.94 -56.18 44.54
C PRO A 395 21.80 -57.33 43.96
N SER A 396 22.37 -57.17 42.76
CA SER A 396 23.65 -57.81 42.41
C SER A 396 24.25 -57.26 41.13
N THR A 397 25.38 -56.61 41.23
CA THR A 397 26.74 -56.97 40.77
C THR A 397 26.95 -57.13 39.27
N GLY A 398 27.86 -56.35 38.74
CA GLY A 398 28.64 -56.73 37.56
C GLY A 398 29.11 -55.59 36.67
N SER A 399 30.18 -54.89 37.06
CA SER A 399 31.09 -54.21 36.15
C SER A 399 31.99 -55.25 35.45
N PRO A 400 32.89 -54.96 34.49
CA PRO A 400 33.33 -53.69 33.92
C PRO A 400 33.83 -53.77 32.44
N ARG A 401 34.34 -52.63 31.99
CA ARG A 401 35.40 -52.39 30.95
C ARG A 401 34.94 -52.40 29.49
N MET A 402 35.47 -51.64 28.56
CA MET A 402 36.67 -50.78 28.42
C MET A 402 36.43 -49.86 27.19
N GLU A 403 36.95 -48.68 27.26
CA GLU A 403 37.42 -47.86 26.13
C GLU A 403 38.48 -48.60 25.28
N PRO A 404 39.06 -48.06 24.16
CA PRO A 404 39.03 -46.70 23.58
C PRO A 404 39.17 -46.65 22.05
N VAL A 405 39.42 -45.43 21.56
CA VAL A 405 40.32 -45.00 20.45
C VAL A 405 39.68 -44.46 19.17
N LEU A 406 39.77 -43.14 19.03
CA LEU A 406 39.97 -42.38 17.79
C LEU A 406 41.22 -42.88 17.02
N PRO A 407 41.48 -42.58 15.71
CA PRO A 407 41.58 -41.23 15.20
C PRO A 407 41.19 -40.98 13.73
N ALA A 408 41.00 -39.69 13.44
CA ALA A 408 41.54 -38.87 12.35
C ALA A 408 41.58 -39.36 10.89
N SER A 409 40.86 -38.70 10.03
CA SER A 409 41.41 -37.92 8.89
C SER A 409 40.38 -36.92 8.39
#